data_2f134ae0a1735422740c24e924431a26
#
_entry.id   2f134ae0a1735422740c24e924431a26
#
_cell.length_a   1.000
_cell.length_b   1.000
_cell.length_c   1.000
_cell.angle_alpha   90.00
_cell.angle_beta   90.00
_cell.angle_gamma   90.00
#
_symmetry.space_group_name_H-M   'P 1'
#
loop_
_entity.id
_entity.type
_entity.pdbx_description
1 polymer ?
#
loop_
_entity_poly.entity_id
_entity_poly.type
_entity_poly.pdbx_seq_one_letter_code
_entity_poly.pdbx_strand_id
1 'polypeptide(L)'
;MQNSEESENLKQSNNYNEEQLEIIKEKNKNNIIFFIYLLLISFIIIYIISLIHIKTSNTKETEYINHKLSYNIPPIDPNVPKRKIYVKYMDFWPNFKIEKFDIHHILQERYEVILSETPDYVFFGEFGRRNINIENRIDCIKIFLSIENRKPNFFICDYAIGLHYIDKGDRYCRKPTDTSKLSQMKTIYNITKLKNVNIKDKKFCAWLVSNGGSKTRNLFYQKLSEYKKIDSGGKFKNNIGYIVQNKKEFLKNYKFSICFENSKKDGYISEKLFDAFESGTIPIYFGDDSIKQLLNNKAYIHVKDQSDFEEKIELIKKIDNDDNLYENMIKEKIVINDSLYEEEFQKYKNFIYHIIEQDKEKAKRFKRKDEEEE
;
A
#
# COMPACT_ATOMS: atom_id res chain seq x y z
N MET A 1 41.91 26.41 -81.53
CA MET A 1 40.64 25.58 -81.47
C MET A 1 40.73 24.51 -80.33
N GLN A 2 41.82 23.83 -80.05
CA GLN A 2 41.91 22.80 -79.04
C GLN A 2 41.69 23.31 -77.54
N ASN A 3 42.14 24.52 -77.19
CA ASN A 3 41.96 25.09 -75.82
C ASN A 3 40.53 25.52 -75.52
N SER A 4 39.62 25.69 -76.49
CA SER A 4 38.22 26.07 -76.25
C SER A 4 37.35 24.84 -75.95
N GLU A 5 37.63 23.69 -76.56
CA GLU A 5 36.91 22.42 -76.34
C GLU A 5 37.24 21.81 -74.96
N GLU A 6 38.50 21.89 -74.51
CA GLU A 6 38.91 21.42 -73.15
C GLU A 6 38.24 22.26 -72.07
N SER A 7 38.06 23.54 -72.21
CA SER A 7 37.42 24.41 -71.25
C SER A 7 35.89 24.23 -71.19
N GLU A 8 35.26 23.83 -72.29
CA GLU A 8 33.85 23.55 -72.35
C GLU A 8 33.52 22.15 -71.76
N ASN A 9 34.36 21.17 -72.03
CA ASN A 9 34.25 19.83 -71.38
C ASN A 9 34.49 19.89 -69.89
N LEU A 10 35.40 20.70 -69.37
CA LEU A 10 35.60 20.93 -67.88
C LEU A 10 34.39 21.62 -67.28
N LYS A 11 33.77 22.59 -67.96
CA LYS A 11 32.54 23.22 -67.42
C LYS A 11 31.34 22.26 -67.42
N GLN A 12 31.18 21.43 -68.41
CA GLN A 12 30.12 20.41 -68.41
C GLN A 12 30.34 19.35 -67.35
N SER A 13 31.57 18.90 -67.08
CA SER A 13 31.91 17.95 -66.02
C SER A 13 31.65 18.55 -64.64
N ASN A 14 31.99 19.83 -64.45
CA ASN A 14 31.73 20.49 -63.16
C ASN A 14 30.23 20.69 -62.89
N ASN A 15 29.43 21.10 -63.89
CA ASN A 15 27.99 21.19 -63.78
C ASN A 15 27.32 19.85 -63.45
N TYR A 16 27.75 18.77 -64.11
CA TYR A 16 27.26 17.42 -63.83
C TYR A 16 27.56 16.98 -62.40
N ASN A 17 28.76 17.29 -61.89
CA ASN A 17 29.14 16.98 -60.52
C ASN A 17 28.35 17.80 -59.49
N GLU A 18 28.05 19.08 -59.75
CA GLU A 18 27.22 19.91 -58.89
C GLU A 18 25.77 19.41 -58.82
N GLU A 19 25.21 19.04 -59.95
CA GLU A 19 23.83 18.48 -60.02
C GLU A 19 23.71 17.13 -59.27
N GLN A 20 24.71 16.26 -59.36
CA GLN A 20 24.77 15.01 -58.60
C GLN A 20 24.91 15.28 -57.11
N LEU A 21 25.65 16.32 -56.71
CA LEU A 21 25.82 16.70 -55.32
C LEU A 21 24.50 17.23 -54.71
N GLU A 22 23.72 17.99 -55.47
CA GLU A 22 22.41 18.45 -55.05
C GLU A 22 21.41 17.31 -54.83
N ILE A 23 21.37 16.37 -55.79
CA ILE A 23 20.52 15.17 -55.68
C ILE A 23 20.87 14.36 -54.44
N ILE A 24 22.15 14.19 -54.11
CA ILE A 24 22.62 13.49 -52.93
C ILE A 24 22.21 14.25 -51.64
N LYS A 25 22.33 15.56 -51.63
CA LYS A 25 21.91 16.42 -50.50
C LYS A 25 20.41 16.32 -50.22
N GLU A 26 19.61 16.37 -51.29
CA GLU A 26 18.15 16.27 -51.16
C GLU A 26 17.70 14.88 -50.69
N LYS A 27 18.32 13.81 -51.21
CA LYS A 27 18.11 12.44 -50.77
C LYS A 27 18.46 12.25 -49.28
N ASN A 28 19.57 12.82 -48.83
CA ASN A 28 19.98 12.77 -47.43
C ASN A 28 19.01 13.56 -46.54
N LYS A 29 18.55 14.72 -46.97
CA LYS A 29 17.53 15.53 -46.28
C LYS A 29 16.23 14.74 -46.09
N ASN A 30 15.76 14.07 -47.17
CA ASN A 30 14.55 13.25 -47.11
C ASN A 30 14.72 12.05 -46.19
N ASN A 31 15.88 11.40 -46.17
CA ASN A 31 16.20 10.32 -45.22
C ASN A 31 16.19 10.81 -43.80
N ILE A 32 16.75 11.96 -43.49
CA ILE A 32 16.74 12.55 -42.15
C ILE A 32 15.31 12.85 -41.69
N ILE A 33 14.48 13.45 -42.57
CA ILE A 33 13.06 13.70 -42.30
C ILE A 33 12.33 12.39 -42.01
N PHE A 34 12.57 11.36 -42.81
CA PHE A 34 11.97 10.04 -42.58
C PHE A 34 12.36 9.42 -41.25
N PHE A 35 13.63 9.51 -40.83
CA PHE A 35 14.07 9.06 -39.53
C PHE A 35 13.43 9.84 -38.38
N ILE A 36 13.25 11.14 -38.52
CA ILE A 36 12.54 11.97 -37.54
C ILE A 36 11.08 11.53 -37.38
N TYR A 37 10.40 11.23 -38.50
CA TYR A 37 9.03 10.69 -38.47
C TYR A 37 8.95 9.33 -37.77
N LEU A 38 9.89 8.42 -38.02
CA LEU A 38 9.93 7.11 -37.34
C LEU A 38 10.15 7.26 -35.82
N LEU A 39 11.01 8.18 -35.40
CA LEU A 39 11.22 8.48 -34.00
C LEU A 39 9.95 9.04 -33.36
N LEU A 40 9.27 9.99 -33.97
CA LEU A 40 8.01 10.54 -33.50
C LEU A 40 6.92 9.47 -33.34
N ILE A 41 6.78 8.60 -34.36
CA ILE A 41 5.83 7.48 -34.28
C ILE A 41 6.18 6.54 -33.13
N SER A 42 7.45 6.22 -32.92
CA SER A 42 7.87 5.36 -31.80
C SER A 42 7.55 5.99 -30.43
N PHE A 43 7.76 7.29 -30.27
CA PHE A 43 7.37 8.01 -29.05
C PHE A 43 5.86 7.99 -28.81
N ILE A 44 5.06 8.18 -29.86
CA ILE A 44 3.60 8.12 -29.77
C ILE A 44 3.14 6.72 -29.38
N ILE A 45 3.73 5.66 -29.95
CA ILE A 45 3.41 4.27 -29.60
C ILE A 45 3.76 3.98 -28.14
N ILE A 46 4.95 4.38 -27.67
CA ILE A 46 5.36 4.22 -26.28
C ILE A 46 4.40 4.96 -25.34
N TYR A 47 4.00 6.17 -25.70
CA TYR A 47 3.03 6.96 -24.92
C TYR A 47 1.66 6.28 -24.86
N ILE A 48 1.15 5.77 -25.98
CA ILE A 48 -0.13 5.03 -26.03
C ILE A 48 -0.04 3.74 -25.18
N ILE A 49 1.05 2.98 -25.29
CA ILE A 49 1.27 1.77 -24.48
C ILE A 49 1.28 2.13 -22.98
N SER A 50 1.94 3.23 -22.59
CA SER A 50 1.96 3.69 -21.21
C SER A 50 0.56 4.09 -20.71
N LEU A 51 -0.24 4.77 -21.52
CA LEU A 51 -1.63 5.12 -21.19
C LEU A 51 -2.52 3.88 -21.05
N ILE A 52 -2.36 2.90 -21.94
CA ILE A 52 -3.08 1.62 -21.84
C ILE A 52 -2.68 0.89 -20.57
N HIS A 53 -1.40 0.85 -20.25
CA HIS A 53 -0.91 0.21 -19.02
C HIS A 53 -1.45 0.88 -17.74
N ILE A 54 -1.48 2.22 -17.71
CA ILE A 54 -2.09 2.99 -16.62
C ILE A 54 -3.60 2.70 -16.52
N LYS A 55 -4.30 2.66 -17.66
CA LYS A 55 -5.74 2.40 -17.71
C LYS A 55 -6.07 0.96 -17.25
N THR A 56 -5.31 -0.04 -17.69
CA THR A 56 -5.51 -1.44 -17.29
C THR A 56 -5.13 -1.69 -15.83
N SER A 57 -4.13 -1.00 -15.29
CA SER A 57 -3.80 -1.05 -13.88
C SER A 57 -4.93 -0.46 -13.02
N ASN A 58 -5.46 0.71 -13.41
CA ASN A 58 -6.57 1.35 -12.71
C ASN A 58 -7.88 0.55 -12.81
N THR A 59 -8.17 -0.12 -13.94
CA THR A 59 -9.38 -0.96 -14.08
C THR A 59 -9.28 -2.23 -13.26
N LYS A 60 -8.13 -2.90 -13.20
CA LYS A 60 -7.93 -4.07 -12.34
C LYS A 60 -8.07 -3.73 -10.86
N GLU A 61 -7.54 -2.59 -10.44
CA GLU A 61 -7.68 -2.09 -9.07
C GLU A 61 -9.15 -1.78 -8.72
N THR A 62 -9.89 -1.17 -9.66
CA THR A 62 -11.31 -0.84 -9.51
C THR A 62 -12.19 -2.09 -9.57
N GLU A 63 -11.90 -3.07 -10.44
CA GLU A 63 -12.59 -4.35 -10.49
C GLU A 63 -12.39 -5.18 -9.23
N TYR A 64 -11.16 -5.20 -8.67
CA TYR A 64 -10.91 -5.90 -7.41
C TYR A 64 -11.72 -5.32 -6.24
N ILE A 65 -11.87 -4.00 -6.20
CA ILE A 65 -12.67 -3.30 -5.17
C ILE A 65 -14.17 -3.62 -5.36
N ASN A 66 -14.61 -3.81 -6.60
CA ASN A 66 -16.01 -4.05 -6.95
C ASN A 66 -16.42 -5.54 -6.95
N HIS A 67 -15.49 -6.49 -6.82
CA HIS A 67 -15.84 -7.90 -6.65
C HIS A 67 -16.52 -8.11 -5.29
N LYS A 68 -17.83 -7.88 -5.25
CA LYS A 68 -18.71 -8.30 -4.15
C LYS A 68 -18.81 -9.82 -4.16
N LEU A 69 -17.86 -10.49 -3.53
CA LEU A 69 -18.07 -11.87 -3.13
C LEU A 69 -19.23 -11.87 -2.12
N SER A 70 -20.40 -12.29 -2.56
CA SER A 70 -21.54 -12.52 -1.67
C SER A 70 -21.40 -13.93 -1.09
N TYR A 71 -21.14 -13.99 0.20
CA TYR A 71 -21.14 -15.27 0.92
C TYR A 71 -22.54 -15.57 1.43
N ASN A 72 -23.00 -16.80 1.22
CA ASN A 72 -24.28 -17.26 1.82
C ASN A 72 -24.02 -17.62 3.30
N ILE A 73 -24.14 -16.64 4.18
CA ILE A 73 -23.96 -16.83 5.62
C ILE A 73 -25.35 -17.01 6.23
N PRO A 74 -25.66 -18.18 6.83
CA PRO A 74 -26.95 -18.41 7.46
C PRO A 74 -27.17 -17.39 8.62
N PRO A 75 -28.39 -16.96 8.89
CA PRO A 75 -28.67 -16.12 10.05
C PRO A 75 -28.36 -16.85 11.37
N ILE A 76 -28.03 -16.11 12.42
CA ILE A 76 -27.88 -16.66 13.77
C ILE A 76 -29.27 -16.86 14.36
N ASP A 77 -29.61 -18.09 14.76
CA ASP A 77 -30.79 -18.34 15.58
C ASP A 77 -30.37 -18.25 17.06
N PRO A 78 -30.89 -17.27 17.82
CA PRO A 78 -30.52 -17.10 19.23
C PRO A 78 -31.00 -18.26 20.12
N ASN A 79 -31.96 -19.10 19.67
CA ASN A 79 -32.50 -20.23 20.42
C ASN A 79 -31.69 -21.53 20.22
N VAL A 80 -30.77 -21.56 19.25
CA VAL A 80 -29.91 -22.71 18.97
C VAL A 80 -28.58 -22.52 19.68
N PRO A 81 -28.10 -23.51 20.46
CA PRO A 81 -26.77 -23.46 21.05
C PRO A 81 -25.68 -23.27 20.01
N LYS A 82 -24.67 -22.45 20.31
CA LYS A 82 -23.55 -22.22 19.41
C LYS A 82 -22.82 -23.52 19.09
N ARG A 83 -22.57 -23.75 17.81
CA ARG A 83 -21.75 -24.87 17.34
C ARG A 83 -20.34 -24.77 17.89
N LYS A 84 -19.79 -25.87 18.39
CA LYS A 84 -18.40 -25.97 18.84
C LYS A 84 -17.47 -26.01 17.63
N ILE A 85 -16.40 -25.21 17.69
CA ILE A 85 -15.31 -25.25 16.70
C ILE A 85 -13.97 -25.33 17.43
N TYR A 86 -13.07 -26.14 16.94
CA TYR A 86 -11.75 -26.34 17.52
C TYR A 86 -10.71 -25.53 16.73
N VAL A 87 -10.05 -24.59 17.41
CA VAL A 87 -9.20 -23.59 16.77
C VAL A 87 -7.81 -23.54 17.41
N LYS A 88 -6.80 -23.28 16.60
CA LYS A 88 -5.43 -22.97 17.06
C LYS A 88 -4.94 -21.69 16.42
N TYR A 89 -4.24 -20.86 17.22
CA TYR A 89 -3.55 -19.65 16.78
C TYR A 89 -2.05 -19.84 16.95
N MET A 90 -1.24 -19.53 15.91
CA MET A 90 0.20 -19.74 15.96
C MET A 90 0.97 -18.80 15.05
N ASP A 91 2.25 -18.66 15.34
CA ASP A 91 3.20 -17.87 14.53
C ASP A 91 2.80 -16.39 14.32
N PHE A 92 2.06 -15.82 15.28
CA PHE A 92 1.78 -14.39 15.34
C PHE A 92 2.97 -13.62 15.97
N TRP A 93 2.86 -12.32 16.05
CA TRP A 93 3.89 -11.42 16.56
C TRP A 93 4.23 -11.68 18.04
N PRO A 94 5.41 -11.24 18.50
CA PRO A 94 5.75 -11.33 19.93
C PRO A 94 4.69 -10.63 20.80
N ASN A 95 4.35 -11.25 21.94
CA ASN A 95 3.30 -10.78 22.86
C ASN A 95 1.87 -10.78 22.28
N PHE A 96 1.61 -11.60 21.26
CA PHE A 96 0.26 -11.86 20.77
C PHE A 96 -0.65 -12.33 21.92
N LYS A 97 -1.83 -11.73 22.03
CA LYS A 97 -2.86 -12.07 23.01
C LYS A 97 -4.16 -12.38 22.30
N ILE A 98 -4.66 -13.59 22.49
CA ILE A 98 -5.91 -14.08 21.87
C ILE A 98 -7.09 -13.19 22.26
N GLU A 99 -7.13 -12.71 23.51
CA GLU A 99 -8.20 -11.86 24.04
C GLU A 99 -8.29 -10.47 23.36
N LYS A 100 -7.28 -10.11 22.56
CA LYS A 100 -7.25 -8.85 21.78
C LYS A 100 -7.34 -9.09 20.28
N PHE A 101 -7.58 -10.34 19.88
CA PHE A 101 -7.55 -10.72 18.47
C PHE A 101 -8.95 -10.65 17.86
N ASP A 102 -9.13 -9.79 16.88
CA ASP A 102 -10.41 -9.54 16.22
C ASP A 102 -11.06 -10.80 15.65
N ILE A 103 -10.28 -11.69 15.00
CA ILE A 103 -10.79 -12.97 14.48
C ILE A 103 -11.40 -13.81 15.61
N HIS A 104 -10.75 -13.86 16.77
CA HIS A 104 -11.28 -14.64 17.90
C HIS A 104 -12.64 -14.10 18.35
N HIS A 105 -12.78 -12.77 18.48
CA HIS A 105 -14.06 -12.15 18.82
C HIS A 105 -15.13 -12.38 17.76
N ILE A 106 -14.78 -12.23 16.47
CA ILE A 106 -15.71 -12.53 15.36
C ILE A 106 -16.20 -13.98 15.42
N LEU A 107 -15.31 -14.92 15.66
CA LEU A 107 -15.72 -16.33 15.80
C LEU A 107 -16.63 -16.53 17.01
N GLN A 108 -16.35 -15.90 18.15
CA GLN A 108 -17.18 -16.00 19.35
C GLN A 108 -18.59 -15.41 19.20
N GLU A 109 -18.82 -14.52 18.23
CA GLU A 109 -20.17 -14.06 17.92
C GLU A 109 -21.10 -15.21 17.53
N ARG A 110 -20.61 -16.21 16.79
CA ARG A 110 -21.41 -17.30 16.21
C ARG A 110 -21.15 -18.67 16.81
N TYR A 111 -19.92 -18.92 17.32
CA TYR A 111 -19.47 -20.25 17.71
C TYR A 111 -19.02 -20.31 19.17
N GLU A 112 -19.10 -21.50 19.75
CA GLU A 112 -18.35 -21.84 20.95
C GLU A 112 -16.91 -22.21 20.53
N VAL A 113 -15.96 -21.26 20.71
CA VAL A 113 -14.57 -21.40 20.27
C VAL A 113 -13.75 -22.14 21.33
N ILE A 114 -13.25 -23.31 20.98
CA ILE A 114 -12.42 -24.15 21.83
C ILE A 114 -10.99 -24.16 21.31
N LEU A 115 -10.05 -23.75 22.14
CA LEU A 115 -8.62 -23.84 21.81
C LEU A 115 -8.18 -25.30 21.88
N SER A 116 -7.51 -25.82 20.85
CA SER A 116 -7.17 -27.24 20.73
C SER A 116 -5.81 -27.48 20.08
N GLU A 117 -5.11 -28.52 20.55
CA GLU A 117 -3.90 -29.02 19.89
C GLU A 117 -4.25 -29.92 18.67
N THR A 118 -5.50 -30.37 18.56
CA THR A 118 -6.05 -31.05 17.41
C THR A 118 -7.18 -30.24 16.78
N PRO A 119 -6.86 -29.07 16.18
CA PRO A 119 -7.84 -28.11 15.72
C PRO A 119 -8.49 -28.53 14.39
N ASP A 120 -9.72 -28.06 14.16
CA ASP A 120 -10.34 -28.07 12.84
C ASP A 120 -9.81 -26.92 11.97
N TYR A 121 -9.48 -25.79 12.61
CA TYR A 121 -9.04 -24.55 11.95
C TYR A 121 -7.76 -24.02 12.59
N VAL A 122 -6.76 -23.75 11.78
CA VAL A 122 -5.50 -23.13 12.23
C VAL A 122 -5.35 -21.75 11.60
N PHE A 123 -5.38 -20.72 12.42
CA PHE A 123 -4.98 -19.37 12.02
C PHE A 123 -3.51 -19.18 12.33
N PHE A 124 -2.71 -18.82 11.34
CA PHE A 124 -1.27 -18.67 11.53
C PHE A 124 -0.72 -17.41 10.86
N GLY A 125 0.26 -16.81 11.52
CA GLY A 125 0.92 -15.61 11.04
C GLY A 125 2.27 -15.89 10.39
N GLU A 126 3.06 -14.83 10.23
CA GLU A 126 4.34 -14.83 9.53
C GLU A 126 5.57 -14.73 10.45
N PHE A 127 5.36 -14.66 11.78
CA PHE A 127 6.43 -14.36 12.74
C PHE A 127 7.11 -15.59 13.35
N GLY A 128 6.69 -16.79 12.97
CA GLY A 128 7.25 -18.05 13.44
C GLY A 128 7.69 -18.97 12.31
N ARG A 129 8.20 -20.13 12.71
CA ARG A 129 8.60 -21.21 11.80
C ARG A 129 7.78 -22.51 12.04
N ARG A 130 6.82 -22.49 12.96
CA ARG A 130 6.01 -23.68 13.34
C ARG A 130 4.99 -24.05 12.27
N ASN A 131 4.68 -23.11 11.34
CA ASN A 131 3.86 -23.37 10.17
C ASN A 131 4.40 -24.52 9.30
N ILE A 132 5.71 -24.77 9.28
CA ILE A 132 6.32 -25.93 8.57
C ILE A 132 5.73 -27.25 9.06
N ASN A 133 5.46 -27.36 10.37
CA ASN A 133 4.83 -28.56 10.94
C ASN A 133 3.33 -28.70 10.61
N ILE A 134 2.68 -27.62 10.16
CA ILE A 134 1.28 -27.65 9.72
C ILE A 134 1.16 -28.28 8.32
N GLU A 135 2.19 -28.18 7.49
CA GLU A 135 2.21 -28.76 6.14
C GLU A 135 1.92 -30.26 6.17
N ASN A 136 2.31 -30.94 7.24
CA ASN A 136 2.07 -32.38 7.43
C ASN A 136 0.71 -32.73 8.05
N ARG A 137 -0.11 -31.73 8.46
CA ARG A 137 -1.44 -31.94 9.02
C ARG A 137 -2.50 -31.73 7.95
N ILE A 138 -2.95 -32.80 7.36
CA ILE A 138 -3.90 -32.80 6.24
C ILE A 138 -5.34 -32.56 6.72
N ASP A 139 -5.62 -32.79 8.00
CA ASP A 139 -6.96 -32.85 8.61
C ASP A 139 -7.54 -31.50 9.05
N CYS A 140 -6.76 -30.42 9.05
CA CYS A 140 -7.20 -29.09 9.47
C CYS A 140 -7.21 -28.06 8.33
N ILE A 141 -8.12 -27.10 8.40
CA ILE A 141 -8.19 -25.96 7.47
C ILE A 141 -7.21 -24.90 7.92
N LYS A 142 -6.35 -24.44 7.01
CA LYS A 142 -5.21 -23.56 7.26
C LYS A 142 -5.50 -22.16 6.74
N ILE A 143 -5.55 -21.17 7.63
CA ILE A 143 -5.84 -19.77 7.32
C ILE A 143 -4.63 -18.90 7.65
N PHE A 144 -3.96 -18.38 6.64
CA PHE A 144 -2.83 -17.49 6.78
C PHE A 144 -3.28 -16.04 7.02
N LEU A 145 -2.67 -15.35 7.98
CA LEU A 145 -2.87 -13.93 8.23
C LEU A 145 -1.55 -13.18 8.14
N SER A 146 -1.47 -12.19 7.24
CA SER A 146 -0.35 -11.26 7.17
C SER A 146 -0.80 -9.83 7.45
N ILE A 147 -0.05 -9.16 8.33
CA ILE A 147 -0.17 -7.72 8.62
C ILE A 147 1.08 -6.95 8.16
N GLU A 148 2.03 -7.65 7.56
CA GLU A 148 3.28 -7.12 7.00
C GLU A 148 3.27 -7.21 5.46
N ASN A 149 4.32 -6.70 4.83
CA ASN A 149 4.48 -6.76 3.38
C ASN A 149 4.85 -8.17 2.90
N ARG A 150 4.02 -9.17 3.23
CA ARG A 150 4.19 -10.58 2.85
C ARG A 150 2.95 -11.10 2.14
N LYS A 151 3.14 -11.60 0.92
CA LYS A 151 2.08 -12.26 0.17
C LYS A 151 1.86 -13.68 0.71
N PRO A 152 0.61 -14.17 0.75
CA PRO A 152 0.31 -15.54 1.12
C PRO A 152 0.89 -16.54 0.11
N ASN A 153 1.28 -17.70 0.62
CA ASN A 153 1.64 -18.85 -0.19
C ASN A 153 0.50 -19.88 -0.11
N PHE A 154 -0.27 -19.99 -1.18
CA PHE A 154 -1.42 -20.90 -1.26
C PHE A 154 -1.05 -22.38 -1.42
N PHE A 155 0.25 -22.70 -1.46
CA PHE A 155 0.74 -24.08 -1.32
C PHE A 155 0.90 -24.52 0.14
N ILE A 156 0.69 -23.64 1.12
CA ILE A 156 0.75 -23.96 2.54
C ILE A 156 -0.49 -23.51 3.31
N CYS A 157 -1.46 -22.88 2.65
CA CYS A 157 -2.72 -22.46 3.29
C CYS A 157 -3.91 -22.65 2.34
N ASP A 158 -5.07 -22.95 2.92
CA ASP A 158 -6.33 -23.05 2.21
C ASP A 158 -6.90 -21.66 1.91
N TYR A 159 -6.83 -20.78 2.89
CA TYR A 159 -7.32 -19.41 2.84
C TYR A 159 -6.26 -18.43 3.34
N ALA A 160 -6.39 -17.18 2.93
CA ALA A 160 -5.52 -16.13 3.45
C ALA A 160 -6.24 -14.80 3.63
N ILE A 161 -5.77 -14.03 4.60
CA ILE A 161 -6.15 -12.65 4.88
C ILE A 161 -4.87 -11.81 4.82
N GLY A 162 -4.86 -10.73 4.05
CA GLY A 162 -3.66 -9.92 3.91
C GLY A 162 -3.92 -8.54 3.32
N LEU A 163 -2.86 -7.79 3.12
CA LEU A 163 -2.94 -6.38 2.71
C LEU A 163 -2.94 -6.19 1.19
N HIS A 164 -2.34 -7.12 0.46
CA HIS A 164 -2.08 -6.99 -0.98
C HIS A 164 -3.35 -7.17 -1.82
N TYR A 165 -3.35 -6.59 -3.02
CA TYR A 165 -4.33 -6.90 -4.06
C TYR A 165 -3.99 -8.25 -4.70
N ILE A 166 -4.76 -9.28 -4.38
CA ILE A 166 -4.60 -10.65 -4.88
C ILE A 166 -5.98 -11.18 -5.27
N ASP A 167 -6.10 -11.65 -6.50
CA ASP A 167 -7.28 -12.38 -6.93
C ASP A 167 -7.07 -13.89 -6.72
N LYS A 168 -7.78 -14.44 -5.75
CA LYS A 168 -7.87 -15.86 -5.43
C LYS A 168 -9.32 -16.26 -5.09
N GLY A 169 -10.28 -15.52 -5.65
CA GLY A 169 -11.70 -15.77 -5.44
C GLY A 169 -12.04 -15.84 -3.94
N ASP A 170 -12.77 -16.87 -3.55
CA ASP A 170 -13.23 -17.10 -2.18
C ASP A 170 -12.13 -17.57 -1.20
N ARG A 171 -10.88 -17.73 -1.68
CA ARG A 171 -9.74 -18.14 -0.85
C ARG A 171 -8.97 -16.97 -0.24
N TYR A 172 -9.26 -15.73 -0.65
CA TYR A 172 -8.52 -14.57 -0.18
C TYR A 172 -9.42 -13.40 0.17
N CYS A 173 -9.17 -12.82 1.34
CA CYS A 173 -9.77 -11.55 1.74
C CYS A 173 -8.67 -10.50 1.93
N ARG A 174 -8.75 -9.41 1.15
CA ARG A 174 -7.94 -8.24 1.42
C ARG A 174 -8.52 -7.52 2.64
N LYS A 175 -7.68 -7.28 3.64
CA LYS A 175 -7.98 -6.43 4.79
C LYS A 175 -7.06 -5.21 4.70
N PRO A 176 -7.53 -4.07 4.15
CA PRO A 176 -6.70 -2.89 4.03
C PRO A 176 -6.43 -2.33 5.42
N THR A 177 -5.26 -2.65 5.97
CA THR A 177 -4.84 -2.22 7.31
C THR A 177 -5.71 -2.77 8.46
N ASP A 178 -5.52 -2.24 9.64
CA ASP A 178 -6.37 -2.53 10.79
C ASP A 178 -7.70 -1.76 10.68
N THR A 179 -8.79 -2.46 10.35
CA THR A 179 -10.11 -1.86 10.17
C THR A 179 -10.63 -1.17 11.44
N SER A 180 -10.16 -1.58 12.63
CA SER A 180 -10.49 -0.89 13.89
C SER A 180 -9.95 0.54 13.91
N LYS A 181 -8.86 0.81 13.21
CA LYS A 181 -8.27 2.14 13.11
C LYS A 181 -9.14 3.12 12.33
N LEU A 182 -9.78 2.68 11.23
CA LEU A 182 -10.70 3.54 10.50
C LEU A 182 -11.92 3.96 11.34
N SER A 183 -12.45 3.06 12.15
CA SER A 183 -13.52 3.39 13.11
C SER A 183 -13.06 4.40 14.17
N GLN A 184 -11.87 4.21 14.72
CA GLN A 184 -11.28 5.15 15.68
C GLN A 184 -11.09 6.54 15.08
N MET A 185 -10.75 6.65 13.78
CA MET A 185 -10.57 7.93 13.10
C MET A 185 -11.86 8.74 13.01
N LYS A 186 -13.00 8.08 12.75
CA LYS A 186 -14.31 8.73 12.80
C LYS A 186 -14.55 9.37 14.19
N THR A 187 -14.23 8.64 15.23
CA THR A 187 -14.38 9.12 16.62
C THR A 187 -13.41 10.27 16.90
N ILE A 188 -12.14 10.14 16.49
CA ILE A 188 -11.09 11.15 16.72
C ILE A 188 -11.40 12.45 15.98
N TYR A 189 -11.86 12.37 14.73
CA TYR A 189 -12.28 13.57 13.98
C TYR A 189 -13.38 14.34 14.72
N ASN A 190 -14.36 13.63 15.26
CA ASN A 190 -15.42 14.27 16.05
C ASN A 190 -14.88 14.89 17.37
N ILE A 191 -13.88 14.25 17.98
CA ILE A 191 -13.22 14.73 19.21
C ILE A 191 -12.29 15.92 18.95
N THR A 192 -11.49 15.87 17.87
CA THR A 192 -10.54 16.96 17.54
C THR A 192 -11.23 18.23 17.11
N LYS A 193 -12.40 18.15 16.46
CA LYS A 193 -13.27 19.33 16.20
C LYS A 193 -13.69 20.05 17.48
N LEU A 194 -13.78 19.34 18.60
CA LEU A 194 -14.27 19.87 19.88
C LEU A 194 -13.15 20.36 20.82
N LYS A 195 -11.89 20.07 20.50
CA LYS A 195 -10.75 20.51 21.33
C LYS A 195 -9.99 21.63 20.63
N ASN A 196 -9.89 22.77 21.28
CA ASN A 196 -8.90 23.81 20.93
C ASN A 196 -7.51 23.19 21.01
N VAL A 197 -6.97 22.76 19.87
CA VAL A 197 -5.59 22.28 19.81
C VAL A 197 -4.70 23.50 20.01
N ASN A 198 -3.99 23.57 21.12
CA ASN A 198 -3.01 24.61 21.33
C ASN A 198 -1.80 24.37 20.39
N ILE A 199 -1.82 25.01 19.25
CA ILE A 199 -0.81 24.85 18.18
C ILE A 199 0.53 25.38 18.62
N LYS A 200 0.53 26.43 19.44
CA LYS A 200 1.74 27.18 19.85
C LYS A 200 2.75 26.33 20.62
N ASP A 201 2.27 25.27 21.30
CA ASP A 201 3.12 24.38 22.09
C ASP A 201 3.63 23.16 21.31
N LYS A 202 3.19 22.97 20.05
CA LYS A 202 3.63 21.83 19.25
C LYS A 202 5.01 22.06 18.65
N LYS A 203 5.89 21.06 18.82
CA LYS A 203 7.17 20.97 18.13
C LYS A 203 6.96 20.68 16.64
N PHE A 204 8.00 20.87 15.84
CA PHE A 204 7.92 20.75 14.39
C PHE A 204 7.51 19.34 13.92
N CYS A 205 8.40 18.36 14.03
CA CYS A 205 8.21 17.04 13.41
C CYS A 205 8.83 15.93 14.23
N ALA A 206 8.15 14.77 14.27
CA ALA A 206 8.62 13.55 14.89
C ALA A 206 8.92 12.46 13.86
N TRP A 207 9.88 11.59 14.20
CA TRP A 207 10.22 10.41 13.42
C TRP A 207 10.48 9.20 14.31
N LEU A 208 9.62 8.17 14.22
CA LEU A 208 9.68 6.99 15.08
C LEU A 208 10.01 5.73 14.27
N VAL A 209 11.29 5.49 14.05
CA VAL A 209 11.79 4.39 13.22
C VAL A 209 12.80 3.53 13.97
N SER A 210 12.60 2.21 13.94
CA SER A 210 13.54 1.24 14.50
C SER A 210 14.39 0.54 13.45
N ASN A 211 13.91 0.39 12.22
CA ASN A 211 14.62 -0.24 11.10
C ASN A 211 15.11 0.82 10.10
N GLY A 212 16.41 0.96 9.94
CA GLY A 212 17.06 1.93 9.04
C GLY A 212 17.18 1.51 7.57
N GLY A 213 16.62 0.37 7.15
CA GLY A 213 16.86 -0.22 5.82
C GLY A 213 16.25 0.54 4.63
N SER A 214 15.29 1.44 4.83
CA SER A 214 14.64 2.19 3.74
C SER A 214 15.45 3.41 3.33
N LYS A 215 16.12 3.37 2.17
CA LYS A 215 16.90 4.49 1.62
C LYS A 215 16.04 5.73 1.37
N THR A 216 14.85 5.55 0.78
CA THR A 216 13.90 6.64 0.46
C THR A 216 13.48 7.40 1.72
N ARG A 217 13.10 6.68 2.77
CA ARG A 217 12.73 7.27 4.05
C ARG A 217 13.87 8.03 4.71
N ASN A 218 15.07 7.46 4.69
CA ASN A 218 16.26 8.07 5.28
C ASN A 218 16.66 9.36 4.55
N LEU A 219 16.54 9.37 3.21
CA LEU A 219 16.84 10.55 2.40
C LEU A 219 15.83 11.69 2.66
N PHE A 220 14.52 11.36 2.74
CA PHE A 220 13.52 12.36 3.06
C PHE A 220 13.73 12.98 4.46
N TYR A 221 14.00 12.13 5.47
CA TYR A 221 14.34 12.61 6.81
C TYR A 221 15.53 13.57 6.77
N GLN A 222 16.60 13.22 6.06
CA GLN A 222 17.79 14.08 5.94
C GLN A 222 17.45 15.43 5.31
N LYS A 223 16.79 15.46 4.16
CA LYS A 223 16.41 16.68 3.45
C LYS A 223 15.47 17.58 4.28
N LEU A 224 14.47 17.00 4.91
CA LEU A 224 13.56 17.78 5.76
C LEU A 224 14.25 18.30 7.03
N SER A 225 15.27 17.59 7.54
CA SER A 225 16.07 18.01 8.70
C SER A 225 16.96 19.23 8.41
N GLU A 226 17.24 19.55 7.13
CA GLU A 226 17.96 20.76 6.71
C GLU A 226 17.15 22.03 6.98
N TYR A 227 15.82 21.92 6.94
CA TYR A 227 14.92 23.02 7.29
C TYR A 227 14.81 23.23 8.80
N LYS A 228 14.49 22.18 9.55
CA LYS A 228 14.24 22.25 10.99
C LYS A 228 14.49 20.91 11.66
N LYS A 229 15.01 20.94 12.90
CA LYS A 229 15.30 19.71 13.66
C LYS A 229 14.06 18.83 13.75
N ILE A 230 14.24 17.53 13.43
CA ILE A 230 13.24 16.48 13.60
C ILE A 230 13.64 15.63 14.81
N ASP A 231 12.74 15.45 15.79
CA ASP A 231 12.99 14.61 16.93
C ASP A 231 12.79 13.13 16.54
N SER A 232 13.87 12.34 16.65
CA SER A 232 13.87 10.92 16.34
C SER A 232 13.93 10.10 17.62
N GLY A 233 12.84 9.36 17.92
CA GLY A 233 12.68 8.60 19.16
C GLY A 233 12.64 7.08 18.96
N GLY A 234 12.91 6.58 17.75
CA GLY A 234 13.06 5.14 17.47
C GLY A 234 14.48 4.61 17.80
N LYS A 235 14.75 3.34 17.45
CA LYS A 235 16.10 2.76 17.62
C LYS A 235 17.08 3.31 16.57
N PHE A 236 16.59 3.68 15.40
CA PHE A 236 17.40 4.18 14.30
C PHE A 236 17.51 5.71 14.34
N LYS A 237 18.73 6.24 14.27
CA LYS A 237 19.06 7.69 14.33
C LYS A 237 18.40 8.42 15.51
N ASN A 238 18.33 7.77 16.68
CA ASN A 238 17.78 8.38 17.88
C ASN A 238 18.57 9.64 18.27
N ASN A 239 17.89 10.77 18.48
CA ASN A 239 18.51 12.04 18.83
C ASN A 239 17.88 12.72 20.04
N ILE A 240 16.96 12.03 20.75
CA ILE A 240 16.31 12.51 21.95
C ILE A 240 16.81 11.83 23.24
N GLY A 241 17.72 10.85 23.13
CA GLY A 241 18.37 10.19 24.25
C GLY A 241 17.62 9.03 24.88
N TYR A 242 16.39 8.74 24.43
CA TYR A 242 15.59 7.59 24.90
C TYR A 242 14.75 6.99 23.79
N ILE A 243 14.34 5.72 23.96
CA ILE A 243 13.41 5.05 23.04
C ILE A 243 11.98 5.32 23.46
N VAL A 244 11.19 5.89 22.56
CA VAL A 244 9.77 6.17 22.79
C VAL A 244 8.99 4.87 22.97
N GLN A 245 8.38 4.69 24.14
CA GLN A 245 7.54 3.54 24.48
C GLN A 245 6.08 3.76 24.06
N ASN A 246 5.55 4.94 24.33
CA ASN A 246 4.18 5.31 23.95
C ASN A 246 4.21 6.29 22.75
N LYS A 247 4.06 5.75 21.55
CA LYS A 247 4.11 6.52 20.30
C LYS A 247 3.06 7.63 20.28
N LYS A 248 1.82 7.34 20.68
CA LYS A 248 0.70 8.28 20.58
C LYS A 248 0.91 9.48 21.50
N GLU A 249 1.29 9.25 22.77
CA GLU A 249 1.57 10.34 23.69
C GLU A 249 2.74 11.20 23.25
N PHE A 250 3.76 10.58 22.65
CA PHE A 250 4.89 11.33 22.10
C PHE A 250 4.48 12.20 20.91
N LEU A 251 3.76 11.63 19.95
CA LEU A 251 3.35 12.31 18.70
C LEU A 251 2.42 13.49 18.95
N LYS A 252 1.59 13.49 20.01
CA LYS A 252 0.71 14.62 20.38
C LYS A 252 1.44 15.97 20.47
N ASN A 253 2.72 15.93 20.77
CA ASN A 253 3.54 17.13 20.96
C ASN A 253 4.10 17.71 19.64
N TYR A 254 3.74 17.14 18.48
CA TYR A 254 4.32 17.53 17.20
C TYR A 254 3.26 17.97 16.20
N LYS A 255 3.61 18.96 15.33
CA LYS A 255 2.79 19.35 14.19
C LYS A 255 2.73 18.25 13.15
N PHE A 256 3.88 17.62 12.83
CA PHE A 256 4.03 16.62 11.78
C PHE A 256 4.66 15.32 12.29
N SER A 257 4.38 14.23 11.57
CA SER A 257 5.09 12.96 11.75
C SER A 257 5.45 12.34 10.41
N ILE A 258 6.70 11.89 10.22
CA ILE A 258 7.11 11.15 9.02
C ILE A 258 6.61 9.72 9.14
N CYS A 259 5.59 9.38 8.35
CA CYS A 259 4.87 8.10 8.31
C CYS A 259 5.20 7.32 7.04
N PHE A 260 6.49 7.16 6.74
CA PHE A 260 6.94 6.43 5.56
C PHE A 260 6.94 4.93 5.83
N GLU A 261 6.34 4.16 4.93
CA GLU A 261 6.41 2.71 4.96
C GLU A 261 7.84 2.22 4.70
N ASN A 262 8.14 0.98 5.10
CA ASN A 262 9.44 0.37 4.87
C ASN A 262 9.71 0.17 3.37
N SER A 263 8.64 -0.09 2.61
CA SER A 263 8.65 -0.23 1.15
C SER A 263 7.31 0.21 0.58
N LYS A 264 7.31 0.78 -0.63
CA LYS A 264 6.09 1.06 -1.39
C LYS A 264 5.66 -0.22 -2.09
N LYS A 265 4.50 -0.75 -1.74
CA LYS A 265 3.88 -1.93 -2.34
C LYS A 265 2.38 -1.75 -2.37
N ASP A 266 1.75 -2.20 -3.45
CA ASP A 266 0.31 -2.12 -3.65
C ASP A 266 -0.44 -2.86 -2.53
N GLY A 267 -1.32 -2.14 -1.86
CA GLY A 267 -2.11 -2.62 -0.73
C GLY A 267 -1.43 -2.51 0.64
N TYR A 268 -0.11 -2.29 0.71
CA TYR A 268 0.60 -2.25 1.98
C TYR A 268 0.47 -0.89 2.68
N ILE A 269 -0.39 -0.84 3.67
CA ILE A 269 -0.64 0.32 4.54
C ILE A 269 -0.54 -0.17 5.98
N SER A 270 0.45 0.31 6.74
CA SER A 270 0.66 -0.09 8.13
C SER A 270 0.06 0.91 9.14
N GLU A 271 0.27 0.64 10.41
CA GLU A 271 -0.22 1.45 11.52
C GLU A 271 0.32 2.89 11.58
N LYS A 272 1.43 3.19 10.90
CA LYS A 272 2.18 4.47 11.05
C LYS A 272 1.35 5.71 10.78
N LEU A 273 0.62 5.68 9.68
CA LEU A 273 -0.26 6.77 9.25
C LEU A 273 -1.36 7.00 10.27
N PHE A 274 -1.96 5.91 10.76
CA PHE A 274 -3.08 5.94 11.70
C PHE A 274 -2.65 6.39 13.09
N ASP A 275 -1.47 5.97 13.56
CA ASP A 275 -0.90 6.42 14.83
C ASP A 275 -0.69 7.95 14.85
N ALA A 276 -0.30 8.55 13.73
CA ALA A 276 -0.17 10.00 13.62
C ALA A 276 -1.53 10.71 13.68
N PHE A 277 -2.53 10.23 12.95
CA PHE A 277 -3.88 10.78 13.01
C PHE A 277 -4.48 10.68 14.42
N GLU A 278 -4.37 9.52 15.07
CA GLU A 278 -4.85 9.30 16.44
C GLU A 278 -4.19 10.24 17.45
N SER A 279 -2.99 10.71 17.15
CA SER A 279 -2.25 11.63 18.00
C SER A 279 -2.55 13.11 17.69
N GLY A 280 -3.42 13.42 16.74
CA GLY A 280 -3.68 14.79 16.31
C GLY A 280 -2.44 15.45 15.68
N THR A 281 -1.72 14.70 14.85
CA THR A 281 -0.50 15.10 14.15
C THR A 281 -0.72 14.93 12.65
N ILE A 282 -0.30 15.88 11.83
CA ILE A 282 -0.40 15.77 10.37
C ILE A 282 0.61 14.74 9.86
N PRO A 283 0.16 13.63 9.23
CA PRO A 283 1.07 12.65 8.67
C PRO A 283 1.74 13.15 7.40
N ILE A 284 3.04 12.91 7.26
CA ILE A 284 3.78 12.98 6.00
C ILE A 284 3.95 11.52 5.55
N TYR A 285 3.16 11.09 4.58
CA TYR A 285 3.02 9.69 4.22
C TYR A 285 3.69 9.33 2.90
N PHE A 286 4.43 8.22 2.90
CA PHE A 286 4.94 7.55 1.72
C PHE A 286 4.61 6.05 1.83
N GLY A 287 3.89 5.52 0.85
CA GLY A 287 3.45 4.13 0.83
C GLY A 287 2.56 3.84 -0.37
N ASP A 288 1.55 3.01 -0.17
CA ASP A 288 0.59 2.65 -1.21
C ASP A 288 -0.29 3.83 -1.63
N ASP A 289 -0.37 4.09 -2.95
CA ASP A 289 -1.17 5.19 -3.51
C ASP A 289 -2.68 4.95 -3.39
N SER A 290 -3.11 3.70 -3.14
CA SER A 290 -4.54 3.38 -2.94
C SER A 290 -5.12 3.96 -1.65
N ILE A 291 -4.27 4.49 -0.76
CA ILE A 291 -4.70 5.19 0.46
C ILE A 291 -5.69 6.33 0.19
N LYS A 292 -5.58 6.98 -0.98
CA LYS A 292 -6.50 8.03 -1.44
C LYS A 292 -7.95 7.55 -1.63
N GLN A 293 -8.18 6.23 -1.72
CA GLN A 293 -9.52 5.63 -1.80
C GLN A 293 -10.16 5.45 -0.41
N LEU A 294 -9.36 5.50 0.63
CA LEU A 294 -9.77 5.35 2.03
C LEU A 294 -9.82 6.69 2.76
N LEU A 295 -8.82 7.54 2.51
CA LEU A 295 -8.57 8.76 3.26
C LEU A 295 -8.62 10.01 2.40
N ASN A 296 -9.11 11.10 3.00
CA ASN A 296 -9.14 12.41 2.41
C ASN A 296 -7.70 12.95 2.23
N ASN A 297 -7.31 13.20 0.99
CA ASN A 297 -5.97 13.67 0.65
C ASN A 297 -5.63 15.07 1.18
N LYS A 298 -6.62 15.82 1.70
CA LYS A 298 -6.41 17.10 2.38
C LYS A 298 -5.99 16.95 3.85
N ALA A 299 -6.15 15.75 4.43
CA ALA A 299 -5.85 15.49 5.84
C ALA A 299 -4.39 15.07 6.08
N TYR A 300 -3.61 14.77 5.04
CA TYR A 300 -2.21 14.34 5.15
C TYR A 300 -1.38 14.80 3.95
N ILE A 301 -0.05 14.80 4.09
CA ILE A 301 0.88 15.17 3.02
C ILE A 301 1.35 13.88 2.36
N HIS A 302 0.90 13.62 1.13
CA HIS A 302 1.28 12.44 0.37
C HIS A 302 2.55 12.69 -0.44
N VAL A 303 3.57 11.88 -0.21
CA VAL A 303 4.82 11.82 -0.96
C VAL A 303 4.79 10.58 -1.85
N LYS A 304 4.76 10.74 -3.16
CA LYS A 304 4.63 9.60 -4.10
C LYS A 304 5.94 8.88 -4.32
N ASP A 305 7.01 9.67 -4.53
CA ASP A 305 8.37 9.18 -4.76
C ASP A 305 9.41 10.27 -4.47
N GLN A 306 10.67 10.03 -4.80
CA GLN A 306 11.76 10.98 -4.53
C GLN A 306 11.67 12.27 -5.34
N SER A 307 11.01 12.28 -6.49
CA SER A 307 10.82 13.49 -7.31
C SER A 307 9.91 14.52 -6.64
N ASP A 308 9.01 14.06 -5.77
CA ASP A 308 8.10 14.91 -5.00
C ASP A 308 8.77 15.62 -3.81
N PHE A 309 9.98 15.22 -3.39
CA PHE A 309 10.56 15.62 -2.11
C PHE A 309 10.64 17.13 -1.95
N GLU A 310 11.19 17.84 -2.93
CA GLU A 310 11.36 19.29 -2.85
C GLU A 310 10.00 20.00 -2.75
N GLU A 311 9.05 19.63 -3.60
CA GLU A 311 7.68 20.19 -3.56
C GLU A 311 7.01 19.97 -2.20
N LYS A 312 7.11 18.75 -1.65
CA LYS A 312 6.46 18.42 -0.38
C LYS A 312 7.17 19.06 0.82
N ILE A 313 8.49 19.21 0.76
CA ILE A 313 9.24 19.95 1.78
C ILE A 313 8.85 21.42 1.79
N GLU A 314 8.71 22.07 0.63
CA GLU A 314 8.24 23.45 0.54
C GLU A 314 6.79 23.60 1.04
N LEU A 315 5.92 22.64 0.74
CA LEU A 315 4.56 22.61 1.30
C LEU A 315 4.58 22.49 2.83
N ILE A 316 5.43 21.63 3.38
CA ILE A 316 5.59 21.44 4.85
C ILE A 316 6.08 22.74 5.49
N LYS A 317 7.08 23.43 4.90
CA LYS A 317 7.58 24.73 5.36
C LYS A 317 6.47 25.78 5.38
N LYS A 318 5.66 25.82 4.32
CA LYS A 318 4.54 26.75 4.22
C LYS A 318 3.51 26.50 5.34
N ILE A 319 3.13 25.23 5.57
CA ILE A 319 2.16 24.87 6.61
C ILE A 319 2.76 25.12 8.02
N ASP A 320 4.05 24.84 8.23
CA ASP A 320 4.70 25.07 9.52
C ASP A 320 4.76 26.54 9.92
N ASN A 321 4.88 27.46 8.96
CA ASN A 321 4.98 28.90 9.16
C ASN A 321 3.61 29.62 9.11
N ASP A 322 2.51 28.92 8.82
CA ASP A 322 1.16 29.48 8.74
C ASP A 322 0.19 28.68 9.61
N ASP A 323 -0.11 29.20 10.80
CA ASP A 323 -0.99 28.53 11.76
C ASP A 323 -2.40 28.31 11.21
N ASN A 324 -2.91 29.18 10.30
CA ASN A 324 -4.22 28.99 9.67
C ASN A 324 -4.21 27.81 8.71
N LEU A 325 -3.16 27.65 7.90
CA LEU A 325 -3.00 26.49 7.01
C LEU A 325 -2.90 25.19 7.83
N TYR A 326 -2.12 25.22 8.92
CA TYR A 326 -2.01 24.08 9.81
C TYR A 326 -3.35 23.72 10.42
N GLU A 327 -4.09 24.70 10.98
CA GLU A 327 -5.41 24.50 11.59
C GLU A 327 -6.43 23.94 10.58
N ASN A 328 -6.45 24.48 9.37
CA ASN A 328 -7.34 24.00 8.32
C ASN A 328 -7.08 22.53 8.00
N MET A 329 -5.79 22.16 7.86
CA MET A 329 -5.40 20.81 7.53
C MET A 329 -5.69 19.80 8.66
N ILE A 330 -5.38 20.14 9.92
CA ILE A 330 -5.62 19.27 11.06
C ILE A 330 -7.12 19.06 11.36
N LYS A 331 -7.97 20.01 10.92
CA LYS A 331 -9.44 19.93 11.05
C LYS A 331 -10.12 19.19 9.89
N GLU A 332 -9.38 18.80 8.85
CA GLU A 332 -9.95 18.07 7.72
C GLU A 332 -10.51 16.72 8.15
N LYS A 333 -11.63 16.32 7.54
CA LYS A 333 -12.20 14.99 7.73
C LYS A 333 -11.22 13.95 7.21
N ILE A 334 -10.88 12.94 8.02
CA ILE A 334 -9.84 11.97 7.69
C ILE A 334 -10.33 10.93 6.68
N VAL A 335 -11.52 10.35 6.90
CA VAL A 335 -12.08 9.33 5.99
C VAL A 335 -12.94 9.97 4.91
N ILE A 336 -12.89 9.44 3.69
CA ILE A 336 -13.71 9.94 2.58
C ILE A 336 -15.17 9.49 2.67
N ASN A 337 -15.41 8.31 3.21
CA ASN A 337 -16.74 7.71 3.33
C ASN A 337 -16.95 7.12 4.73
N ASP A 338 -18.02 7.52 5.42
CA ASP A 338 -18.31 7.10 6.78
C ASP A 338 -18.79 5.64 6.87
N SER A 339 -19.37 5.08 5.80
CA SER A 339 -19.82 3.68 5.76
C SER A 339 -18.67 2.71 5.40
N LEU A 340 -17.55 3.23 4.91
CA LEU A 340 -16.44 2.39 4.42
C LEU A 340 -15.94 1.39 5.45
N TYR A 341 -15.88 1.79 6.72
CA TYR A 341 -15.46 0.91 7.80
C TYR A 341 -16.42 -0.28 7.96
N GLU A 342 -17.71 -0.01 8.06
CA GLU A 342 -18.75 -1.03 8.25
C GLU A 342 -18.77 -2.00 7.07
N GLU A 343 -18.65 -1.49 5.85
CA GLU A 343 -18.62 -2.31 4.61
C GLU A 343 -17.40 -3.24 4.59
N GLU A 344 -16.20 -2.70 4.81
CA GLU A 344 -14.96 -3.49 4.82
C GLU A 344 -14.91 -4.46 6.01
N PHE A 345 -15.41 -4.05 7.17
CA PHE A 345 -15.46 -4.92 8.34
C PHE A 345 -16.48 -6.05 8.16
N GLN A 346 -17.65 -5.77 7.60
CA GLN A 346 -18.65 -6.80 7.31
C GLN A 346 -18.18 -7.79 6.25
N LYS A 347 -17.48 -7.31 5.21
CA LYS A 347 -16.83 -8.16 4.21
C LYS A 347 -15.81 -9.10 4.84
N TYR A 348 -14.98 -8.58 5.73
CA TYR A 348 -14.00 -9.35 6.48
C TYR A 348 -14.65 -10.40 7.40
N LYS A 349 -15.70 -10.03 8.15
CA LYS A 349 -16.48 -10.97 8.98
C LYS A 349 -17.10 -12.08 8.15
N ASN A 350 -17.75 -11.72 7.05
CA ASN A 350 -18.40 -12.67 6.17
C ASN A 350 -17.41 -13.66 5.54
N PHE A 351 -16.19 -13.22 5.23
CA PHE A 351 -15.14 -14.12 4.76
C PHE A 351 -14.74 -15.15 5.82
N ILE A 352 -14.57 -14.72 7.07
CA ILE A 352 -14.26 -15.63 8.18
C ILE A 352 -15.39 -16.65 8.38
N TYR A 353 -16.64 -16.20 8.38
CA TYR A 353 -17.80 -17.08 8.50
C TYR A 353 -17.92 -18.04 7.32
N HIS A 354 -17.67 -17.56 6.10
CA HIS A 354 -17.68 -18.40 4.91
C HIS A 354 -16.72 -19.60 5.04
N ILE A 355 -15.52 -19.39 5.57
CA ILE A 355 -14.57 -20.49 5.80
C ILE A 355 -15.14 -21.52 6.76
N ILE A 356 -15.78 -21.10 7.84
CA ILE A 356 -16.27 -21.96 8.91
C ILE A 356 -17.60 -22.65 8.55
N GLU A 357 -18.45 -21.99 7.75
CA GLU A 357 -19.77 -22.54 7.38
C GLU A 357 -19.74 -23.53 6.21
N GLN A 358 -18.61 -23.61 5.50
CA GLN A 358 -18.41 -24.62 4.47
C GLN A 358 -18.30 -26.04 5.07
N ASP A 359 -18.70 -27.03 4.29
CA ASP A 359 -18.30 -28.40 4.53
C ASP A 359 -16.78 -28.52 4.57
N LYS A 360 -16.23 -29.26 5.55
CA LYS A 360 -14.78 -29.34 5.78
C LYS A 360 -14.01 -29.83 4.55
N GLU A 361 -14.55 -30.78 3.81
CA GLU A 361 -13.88 -31.32 2.61
C GLU A 361 -13.86 -30.30 1.50
N LYS A 362 -14.90 -29.46 1.39
CA LYS A 362 -14.93 -28.33 0.43
C LYS A 362 -14.06 -27.16 0.88
N ALA A 363 -13.88 -26.96 2.17
CA ALA A 363 -13.04 -25.91 2.72
C ALA A 363 -11.54 -26.22 2.64
N LYS A 364 -11.16 -27.46 2.50
CA LYS A 364 -9.78 -27.88 2.22
C LYS A 364 -9.44 -27.57 0.76
N ARG A 365 -8.67 -26.55 0.52
CA ARG A 365 -8.31 -26.04 -0.82
C ARG A 365 -6.82 -26.20 -1.14
N PHE A 366 -6.05 -26.60 -0.15
CA PHE A 366 -4.62 -26.82 -0.30
C PHE A 366 -4.38 -28.16 -1.01
N LYS A 367 -3.66 -28.10 -2.14
CA LYS A 367 -3.12 -29.26 -2.84
C LYS A 367 -1.61 -29.30 -2.68
N ARG A 368 -1.04 -30.47 -2.39
CA ARG A 368 0.43 -30.62 -2.42
C ARG A 368 0.93 -30.49 -3.86
N LYS A 369 2.18 -30.06 -4.02
CA LYS A 369 2.82 -29.95 -5.35
C LYS A 369 2.85 -31.26 -6.14
N ASP A 370 2.92 -32.36 -5.43
CA ASP A 370 2.90 -33.74 -5.94
C ASP A 370 1.50 -34.20 -6.42
N GLU A 371 0.43 -33.49 -6.05
CA GLU A 371 -0.96 -33.80 -6.47
C GLU A 371 -1.42 -32.94 -7.69
N GLU A 372 -0.59 -32.04 -8.22
CA GLU A 372 -0.88 -31.24 -9.41
C GLU A 372 -0.39 -31.91 -10.72
N GLU A 373 0.33 -33.05 -10.64
CA GLU A 373 0.87 -33.77 -11.80
C GLU A 373 0.02 -35.02 -12.19
N GLU A 374 -1.15 -35.24 -11.59
CA GLU A 374 -2.16 -36.18 -12.01
C GLU A 374 -3.38 -35.46 -12.64
#